data_aab2705503483e171099d0c3d849bf28
#
_entry.id   aab2705503483e171099d0c3d849bf28
#
_cell.length_a   1.000
_cell.length_b   1.000
_cell.length_c   1.000
_cell.angle_alpha   90.00
_cell.angle_beta   90.00
_cell.angle_gamma   90.00
#
_symmetry.space_group_name_H-M   'P 1'
#
loop_
_entity.id
_entity.type
_entity.pdbx_description
1 polymer ?
#
loop_
_entity_poly.entity_id
_entity_poly.type
_entity_poly.pdbx_seq_one_letter_code
_entity_poly.pdbx_strand_id
1 'polypeptide(L)'
;MSKESFSNLSRRKFLKDAGLIAGGASMAGVSPIRGENGEAGAHVPDPMVAGDAAATGSQKIRLYVNGAEYEVQVEPEESLRDCLREKLGYMSIKDMCLGHGACGSCTVIMDGRPILSCLTLAVECDGMKIETAEGIALVSHPLIETYITNYCMQCGYCTPGFLCTSKALLDRNPDPTEADIRDALAGNLCRCATYIRHIPAVQQAARALKGA
;
A
#
# COMPACT_ATOMS: atom_id res chain seq x y z
N MET A 1 -30.38 -0.80 42.04
CA MET A 1 -29.46 -1.59 41.19
C MET A 1 -28.05 -1.18 41.57
N SER A 2 -27.36 -2.04 42.34
CA SER A 2 -26.08 -1.78 43.01
C SER A 2 -24.94 -1.80 41.95
N LYS A 3 -24.08 -0.78 42.02
CA LYS A 3 -22.82 -0.73 41.29
C LYS A 3 -21.85 -1.72 41.95
N GLU A 4 -21.78 -2.95 41.49
CA GLU A 4 -20.73 -3.85 41.87
C GLU A 4 -19.43 -3.49 41.14
N SER A 5 -18.42 -3.28 41.97
CA SER A 5 -17.08 -2.85 41.66
C SER A 5 -16.33 -3.91 40.85
N PHE A 6 -15.87 -3.56 39.62
CA PHE A 6 -15.00 -4.37 38.76
C PHE A 6 -13.54 -4.46 39.25
N SER A 7 -13.25 -4.09 40.50
CA SER A 7 -11.88 -3.88 41.01
C SER A 7 -11.10 -5.15 41.43
N ASN A 8 -11.64 -6.36 41.29
CA ASN A 8 -11.00 -7.58 41.80
C ASN A 8 -10.84 -8.74 40.81
N LEU A 9 -10.77 -8.44 39.52
CA LEU A 9 -10.42 -9.46 38.53
C LEU A 9 -8.88 -9.58 38.40
N SER A 10 -8.30 -10.46 39.20
CA SER A 10 -6.90 -10.87 39.06
C SER A 10 -6.71 -11.51 37.68
N ARG A 11 -5.64 -11.12 36.93
CA ARG A 11 -5.24 -11.73 35.64
C ARG A 11 -5.18 -13.25 35.70
N ARG A 12 -4.79 -13.80 36.86
CA ARG A 12 -4.70 -15.23 37.09
C ARG A 12 -6.09 -15.90 37.18
N LYS A 13 -7.08 -15.20 37.74
CA LYS A 13 -8.47 -15.68 37.80
C LYS A 13 -9.10 -15.66 36.44
N PHE A 14 -8.92 -14.57 35.68
CA PHE A 14 -9.39 -14.44 34.29
C PHE A 14 -8.86 -15.56 33.38
N LEU A 15 -7.56 -15.88 33.45
CA LEU A 15 -6.96 -16.95 32.64
C LEU A 15 -7.48 -18.36 33.06
N LYS A 16 -7.75 -18.60 34.34
CA LYS A 16 -8.34 -19.85 34.79
C LYS A 16 -9.79 -20.01 34.34
N ASP A 17 -10.58 -18.94 34.41
CA ASP A 17 -11.98 -18.94 34.02
C ASP A 17 -12.12 -19.06 32.50
N ALA A 18 -11.26 -18.38 31.71
CA ALA A 18 -11.18 -18.50 30.27
C ALA A 18 -10.73 -19.91 29.83
N GLY A 19 -9.77 -20.51 30.52
CA GLY A 19 -9.31 -21.88 30.25
C GLY A 19 -10.39 -22.94 30.52
N LEU A 20 -11.22 -22.75 31.54
CA LEU A 20 -12.34 -23.64 31.87
C LEU A 20 -13.46 -23.57 30.80
N ILE A 21 -13.71 -22.39 30.26
CA ILE A 21 -14.70 -22.19 29.16
C ILE A 21 -14.20 -22.87 27.88
N ALA A 22 -12.93 -22.71 27.54
CA ALA A 22 -12.33 -23.32 26.34
C ALA A 22 -12.24 -24.87 26.47
N GLY A 23 -11.97 -25.40 27.69
CA GLY A 23 -11.92 -26.84 27.95
C GLY A 23 -13.30 -27.52 28.00
N GLY A 24 -14.36 -26.77 28.36
CA GLY A 24 -15.72 -27.29 28.43
C GLY A 24 -16.43 -27.39 27.09
N ALA A 25 -16.04 -26.58 26.10
CA ALA A 25 -16.66 -26.58 24.80
C ALA A 25 -16.17 -27.69 23.84
N SER A 26 -15.06 -28.35 24.17
CA SER A 26 -14.48 -29.39 23.31
C SER A 26 -15.01 -30.81 23.51
N MET A 27 -15.97 -31.02 24.46
CA MET A 27 -16.51 -32.35 24.77
C MET A 27 -17.97 -32.59 24.33
N ALA A 28 -18.62 -31.67 23.64
CA ALA A 28 -19.99 -31.89 23.20
C ALA A 28 -20.06 -31.75 21.67
N GLY A 29 -19.90 -32.87 20.98
CA GLY A 29 -20.55 -33.07 19.67
C GLY A 29 -19.86 -32.58 18.41
N VAL A 30 -18.52 -32.64 18.32
CA VAL A 30 -17.85 -32.63 17.03
C VAL A 30 -17.49 -34.06 16.67
N SER A 31 -18.32 -34.72 15.87
CA SER A 31 -17.94 -35.94 15.20
C SER A 31 -16.73 -35.65 14.31
N PRO A 32 -15.64 -36.44 14.36
CA PRO A 32 -14.53 -36.27 13.43
C PRO A 32 -15.07 -36.53 12.02
N ILE A 33 -15.00 -35.51 11.16
CA ILE A 33 -15.14 -35.70 9.72
C ILE A 33 -13.97 -36.56 9.29
N ARG A 34 -14.25 -37.85 9.14
CA ARG A 34 -13.32 -38.83 8.61
C ARG A 34 -13.25 -38.57 7.11
N GLY A 35 -12.31 -37.71 6.70
CA GLY A 35 -11.92 -37.57 5.29
C GLY A 35 -11.20 -38.85 4.86
N GLU A 36 -11.79 -39.57 3.95
CA GLU A 36 -11.10 -40.61 3.23
C GLU A 36 -10.00 -39.98 2.39
N ASN A 37 -8.77 -40.46 2.61
CA ASN A 37 -7.61 -40.43 1.71
C ASN A 37 -7.52 -39.22 0.76
N GLY A 38 -6.88 -38.14 1.22
CA GLY A 38 -6.45 -37.05 0.38
C GLY A 38 -5.15 -36.47 0.96
N GLU A 39 -4.09 -36.56 0.21
CA GLU A 39 -2.82 -35.91 0.47
C GLU A 39 -3.06 -34.45 0.86
N ALA A 40 -2.33 -33.95 1.85
CA ALA A 40 -2.32 -32.54 2.24
C ALA A 40 -1.65 -31.73 1.12
N GLY A 41 -2.34 -31.61 0.00
CA GLY A 41 -2.06 -30.62 -1.02
C GLY A 41 -2.48 -29.27 -0.45
N ALA A 42 -1.57 -28.32 -0.36
CA ALA A 42 -1.90 -26.94 -0.14
C ALA A 42 -2.99 -26.59 -1.16
N HIS A 43 -4.19 -26.26 -0.69
CA HIS A 43 -5.25 -25.71 -1.54
C HIS A 43 -4.75 -24.35 -2.01
N VAL A 44 -4.07 -24.35 -3.15
CA VAL A 44 -3.95 -23.15 -3.97
C VAL A 44 -5.38 -22.93 -4.47
N PRO A 45 -6.05 -21.82 -4.08
CA PRO A 45 -7.33 -21.52 -4.69
C PRO A 45 -7.09 -21.53 -6.20
N ASP A 46 -7.88 -22.31 -6.93
CA ASP A 46 -7.90 -22.23 -8.39
C ASP A 46 -7.94 -20.74 -8.74
N PRO A 47 -7.07 -20.28 -9.65
CA PRO A 47 -7.24 -18.94 -10.18
C PRO A 47 -8.70 -18.93 -10.63
N MET A 48 -9.50 -18.05 -10.02
CA MET A 48 -10.89 -17.86 -10.46
C MET A 48 -10.78 -17.72 -11.96
N VAL A 49 -11.22 -18.75 -12.66
CA VAL A 49 -11.40 -18.69 -14.09
C VAL A 49 -12.40 -17.55 -14.22
N ALA A 50 -11.90 -16.35 -14.54
CA ALA A 50 -12.72 -15.28 -15.01
C ALA A 50 -13.43 -15.90 -16.21
N GLY A 51 -14.69 -16.26 -15.99
CA GLY A 51 -15.51 -16.78 -17.08
C GLY A 51 -15.37 -15.77 -18.19
N ASP A 52 -15.22 -16.24 -19.42
CA ASP A 52 -15.28 -15.47 -20.66
C ASP A 52 -16.65 -14.76 -20.80
N ALA A 53 -17.01 -13.93 -19.83
CA ALA A 53 -17.88 -12.81 -20.06
C ALA A 53 -17.02 -11.90 -20.96
N ALA A 54 -17.25 -11.98 -22.26
CA ALA A 54 -16.77 -10.97 -23.18
C ALA A 54 -17.26 -9.63 -22.62
N ALA A 55 -16.40 -8.99 -21.82
CA ALA A 55 -16.66 -7.68 -21.25
C ALA A 55 -16.76 -6.75 -22.44
N THR A 56 -18.01 -6.43 -22.79
CA THR A 56 -18.35 -5.49 -23.84
C THR A 56 -17.81 -4.13 -23.38
N GLY A 57 -16.54 -3.85 -23.70
CA GLY A 57 -15.91 -2.58 -23.37
C GLY A 57 -14.43 -2.64 -22.93
N SER A 58 -13.83 -3.83 -22.73
CA SER A 58 -12.42 -3.88 -22.39
C SER A 58 -11.56 -3.26 -23.49
N GLN A 59 -10.57 -2.46 -23.12
CA GLN A 59 -9.70 -1.73 -24.03
C GLN A 59 -8.24 -2.10 -23.80
N LYS A 60 -7.49 -2.24 -24.88
CA LYS A 60 -6.02 -2.41 -24.83
C LYS A 60 -5.37 -1.05 -24.74
N ILE A 61 -4.58 -0.84 -23.71
CA ILE A 61 -3.81 0.40 -23.49
C ILE A 61 -2.33 0.09 -23.41
N ARG A 62 -1.51 1.12 -23.59
CA ARG A 62 -0.07 1.08 -23.50
C ARG A 62 0.41 1.97 -22.36
N LEU A 63 1.13 1.41 -21.40
CA LEU A 63 1.70 2.14 -20.26
C LEU A 63 3.22 2.06 -20.29
N TYR A 64 3.89 3.17 -19.95
CA TYR A 64 5.34 3.19 -19.74
C TYR A 64 5.62 3.27 -18.24
N VAL A 65 5.90 2.13 -17.61
CA VAL A 65 6.09 2.06 -16.14
C VAL A 65 7.56 1.83 -15.82
N ASN A 66 8.17 2.76 -15.09
CA ASN A 66 9.60 2.73 -14.72
C ASN A 66 10.54 2.52 -15.93
N GLY A 67 10.18 3.09 -17.08
CA GLY A 67 10.94 2.98 -18.31
C GLY A 67 10.68 1.73 -19.16
N ALA A 68 9.87 0.78 -18.66
CA ALA A 68 9.43 -0.39 -19.42
C ALA A 68 8.06 -0.14 -20.07
N GLU A 69 7.86 -0.65 -21.28
CA GLU A 69 6.59 -0.57 -22.01
C GLU A 69 5.73 -1.82 -21.70
N TYR A 70 4.47 -1.61 -21.40
CA TYR A 70 3.48 -2.66 -21.14
C TYR A 70 2.24 -2.44 -21.99
N GLU A 71 1.78 -3.49 -22.66
CA GLU A 71 0.45 -3.54 -23.27
C GLU A 71 -0.49 -4.31 -22.34
N VAL A 72 -1.56 -3.69 -21.90
CA VAL A 72 -2.48 -4.26 -20.89
C VAL A 72 -3.92 -4.10 -21.35
N GLN A 73 -4.70 -5.16 -21.19
CA GLN A 73 -6.16 -5.13 -21.35
C GLN A 73 -6.78 -4.59 -20.07
N VAL A 74 -7.57 -3.55 -20.15
CA VAL A 74 -8.22 -2.92 -18.99
C VAL A 74 -9.70 -2.78 -19.19
N GLU A 75 -10.46 -2.88 -18.11
CA GLU A 75 -11.89 -2.62 -18.10
C GLU A 75 -12.15 -1.11 -17.96
N PRO A 76 -13.28 -0.58 -18.45
CA PRO A 76 -13.56 0.86 -18.41
C PRO A 76 -13.53 1.46 -17.00
N GLU A 77 -13.97 0.70 -16.00
CA GLU A 77 -14.03 1.11 -14.59
C GLU A 77 -12.76 0.76 -13.79
N GLU A 78 -11.80 0.09 -14.39
CA GLU A 78 -10.59 -0.36 -13.71
C GLU A 78 -9.70 0.81 -13.30
N SER A 79 -9.35 0.86 -12.02
CA SER A 79 -8.42 1.88 -11.53
C SER A 79 -6.99 1.61 -11.99
N LEU A 80 -6.22 2.67 -12.20
CA LEU A 80 -4.78 2.56 -12.48
C LEU A 80 -4.06 1.78 -11.36
N ARG A 81 -4.49 1.92 -10.09
CA ARG A 81 -3.96 1.15 -8.95
C ARG A 81 -4.11 -0.34 -9.19
N ASP A 82 -5.29 -0.80 -9.56
CA ASP A 82 -5.57 -2.22 -9.72
C ASP A 82 -4.84 -2.78 -10.94
N CYS A 83 -4.80 -2.04 -12.03
CA CYS A 83 -4.00 -2.39 -13.21
C CYS A 83 -2.52 -2.57 -12.85
N LEU A 84 -1.91 -1.59 -12.17
CA LEU A 84 -0.49 -1.64 -11.80
C LEU A 84 -0.17 -2.76 -10.80
N ARG A 85 -1.07 -3.01 -9.83
CA ARG A 85 -0.84 -4.05 -8.80
C ARG A 85 -1.15 -5.45 -9.29
N GLU A 86 -2.37 -5.65 -9.82
CA GLU A 86 -2.90 -7.00 -10.04
C GLU A 86 -2.45 -7.56 -11.40
N LYS A 87 -2.28 -6.68 -12.41
CA LYS A 87 -1.85 -7.10 -13.74
C LYS A 87 -0.34 -6.96 -13.95
N LEU A 88 0.28 -5.89 -13.44
CA LEU A 88 1.70 -5.63 -13.66
C LEU A 88 2.60 -5.97 -12.45
N GLY A 89 2.03 -6.29 -11.28
CA GLY A 89 2.76 -6.76 -10.11
C GLY A 89 3.53 -5.68 -9.32
N TYR A 90 3.20 -4.40 -9.50
CA TYR A 90 3.84 -3.29 -8.76
C TYR A 90 3.28 -3.18 -7.35
N MET A 91 3.87 -3.89 -6.41
CA MET A 91 3.37 -4.08 -5.05
C MET A 91 3.63 -2.90 -4.11
N SER A 92 4.45 -1.92 -4.49
CA SER A 92 4.64 -0.70 -3.70
C SER A 92 3.39 0.19 -3.66
N ILE A 93 2.53 0.08 -4.65
CA ILE A 93 1.27 0.82 -4.73
C ILE A 93 0.29 0.20 -3.73
N LYS A 94 0.03 0.89 -2.62
CA LYS A 94 -0.75 0.34 -1.50
C LYS A 94 -2.20 0.81 -1.53
N ASP A 95 -3.05 0.03 -0.87
CA ASP A 95 -4.46 0.33 -0.70
C ASP A 95 -4.84 0.36 0.80
N MET A 96 -4.62 1.51 1.45
CA MET A 96 -4.92 1.68 2.86
C MET A 96 -6.36 2.17 3.10
N CYS A 97 -6.91 2.96 2.19
CA CYS A 97 -8.24 3.54 2.33
C CYS A 97 -9.29 2.91 1.40
N LEU A 98 -9.00 1.74 0.83
CA LEU A 98 -9.93 0.99 -0.02
C LEU A 98 -10.45 1.81 -1.23
N GLY A 99 -9.58 2.57 -1.87
CA GLY A 99 -9.93 3.35 -3.06
C GLY A 99 -10.61 4.69 -2.80
N HIS A 100 -10.74 5.14 -1.53
CA HIS A 100 -11.43 6.40 -1.20
C HIS A 100 -10.62 7.67 -1.49
N GLY A 101 -9.38 7.57 -1.96
CA GLY A 101 -8.54 8.72 -2.26
C GLY A 101 -8.07 9.52 -1.04
N ALA A 102 -8.23 9.01 0.18
CA ALA A 102 -8.02 9.75 1.41
C ALA A 102 -6.62 9.61 2.02
N CYS A 103 -5.80 8.63 1.60
CA CYS A 103 -4.60 8.24 2.35
C CYS A 103 -3.27 8.49 1.64
N GLY A 104 -3.26 8.66 0.34
CA GLY A 104 -2.04 8.87 -0.45
C GLY A 104 -1.11 7.66 -0.59
N SER A 105 -1.42 6.49 -0.04
CA SER A 105 -0.52 5.32 -0.10
C SER A 105 -0.46 4.66 -1.48
N CYS A 106 -1.39 4.99 -2.38
CA CYS A 106 -1.40 4.57 -3.78
C CYS A 106 -0.76 5.60 -4.72
N THR A 107 -0.09 6.63 -4.21
CA THR A 107 0.51 7.68 -5.05
C THR A 107 1.58 7.10 -5.96
N VAL A 108 1.47 7.43 -7.23
CA VAL A 108 2.49 7.24 -8.28
C VAL A 108 2.79 8.58 -8.94
N ILE A 109 3.89 8.66 -9.67
CA ILE A 109 4.21 9.86 -10.46
C ILE A 109 3.82 9.56 -11.90
N MET A 110 2.88 10.34 -12.45
CA MET A 110 2.45 10.25 -13.84
C MET A 110 2.82 11.54 -14.56
N ASP A 111 3.66 11.43 -15.60
CA ASP A 111 4.21 12.56 -16.35
C ASP A 111 4.74 13.70 -15.43
N GLY A 112 5.51 13.31 -14.40
CA GLY A 112 6.12 14.22 -13.44
C GLY A 112 5.18 14.77 -12.35
N ARG A 113 3.93 14.33 -12.30
CA ARG A 113 2.93 14.78 -11.31
C ARG A 113 2.55 13.63 -10.38
N PRO A 114 2.54 13.85 -9.04
CA PRO A 114 2.03 12.85 -8.11
C PRO A 114 0.50 12.78 -8.24
N ILE A 115 -0.01 11.57 -8.46
CA ILE A 115 -1.44 11.29 -8.60
C ILE A 115 -1.85 10.14 -7.69
N LEU A 116 -3.12 10.10 -7.32
CA LEU A 116 -3.73 8.97 -6.61
C LEU A 116 -4.21 7.93 -7.63
N SER A 117 -3.46 6.86 -7.80
CA SER A 117 -3.78 5.83 -8.80
C SER A 117 -5.14 5.13 -8.53
N CYS A 118 -5.63 5.14 -7.30
CA CYS A 118 -6.96 4.59 -6.98
C CYS A 118 -8.15 5.45 -7.49
N LEU A 119 -7.92 6.72 -7.80
CA LEU A 119 -8.92 7.65 -8.34
C LEU A 119 -8.73 7.93 -9.83
N THR A 120 -7.75 7.32 -10.46
CA THR A 120 -7.43 7.48 -11.88
C THR A 120 -7.87 6.22 -12.62
N LEU A 121 -8.62 6.35 -13.69
CA LEU A 121 -9.00 5.21 -14.54
C LEU A 121 -7.81 4.77 -15.38
N ALA A 122 -7.59 3.46 -15.46
CA ALA A 122 -6.47 2.92 -16.24
C ALA A 122 -6.60 3.27 -17.73
N VAL A 123 -7.81 3.27 -18.25
CA VAL A 123 -8.11 3.61 -19.65
C VAL A 123 -7.68 5.03 -20.04
N GLU A 124 -7.68 5.98 -19.09
CA GLU A 124 -7.24 7.37 -19.33
C GLU A 124 -5.72 7.52 -19.37
N CYS A 125 -4.98 6.46 -18.99
CA CYS A 125 -3.53 6.49 -18.89
C CYS A 125 -2.82 5.95 -20.14
N ASP A 126 -3.53 5.74 -21.26
CA ASP A 126 -2.90 5.24 -22.49
C ASP A 126 -1.78 6.17 -22.96
N GLY A 127 -0.59 5.61 -23.17
CA GLY A 127 0.62 6.33 -23.57
C GLY A 127 1.33 7.11 -22.45
N MET A 128 0.81 7.12 -21.22
CA MET A 128 1.38 7.87 -20.11
C MET A 128 2.62 7.20 -19.50
N LYS A 129 3.54 8.04 -19.00
CA LYS A 129 4.72 7.60 -18.25
C LYS A 129 4.44 7.58 -16.76
N ILE A 130 4.64 6.43 -16.15
CA ILE A 130 4.37 6.20 -14.73
C ILE A 130 5.66 5.80 -14.03
N GLU A 131 5.96 6.46 -12.92
CA GLU A 131 7.05 6.11 -12.04
C GLU A 131 6.47 5.67 -10.68
N THR A 132 6.93 4.53 -10.20
CA THR A 132 6.53 3.96 -8.91
C THR A 132 7.70 4.00 -7.93
N ALA A 133 7.45 3.67 -6.66
CA ALA A 133 8.52 3.60 -5.67
C ALA A 133 9.59 2.56 -6.02
N GLU A 134 9.24 1.48 -6.73
CA GLU A 134 10.22 0.52 -7.26
C GLU A 134 11.17 1.21 -8.26
N GLY A 135 10.65 2.06 -9.16
CA GLY A 135 11.46 2.80 -10.12
C GLY A 135 12.44 3.75 -9.42
N ILE A 136 11.95 4.46 -8.40
CA ILE A 136 12.78 5.37 -7.57
C ILE A 136 13.92 4.58 -6.87
N ALA A 137 13.61 3.38 -6.40
CA ALA A 137 14.60 2.51 -5.75
C ALA A 137 15.65 1.97 -6.73
N LEU A 138 15.25 1.61 -7.94
CA LEU A 138 16.15 1.08 -8.98
C LEU A 138 17.25 2.07 -9.38
N VAL A 139 16.95 3.36 -9.41
CA VAL A 139 17.93 4.41 -9.74
C VAL A 139 18.72 4.90 -8.53
N SER A 140 18.59 4.27 -7.37
CA SER A 140 19.27 4.64 -6.12
C SER A 140 19.10 6.13 -5.78
N HIS A 141 17.90 6.66 -5.94
CA HIS A 141 17.61 8.07 -5.67
C HIS A 141 17.96 8.43 -4.21
N PRO A 142 18.57 9.60 -3.93
CA PRO A 142 19.01 10.00 -2.57
C PRO A 142 17.92 9.93 -1.50
N LEU A 143 16.65 10.07 -1.87
CA LEU A 143 15.52 9.87 -0.95
C LEU A 143 15.53 8.50 -0.26
N ILE A 144 16.00 7.45 -0.92
CA ILE A 144 16.03 6.09 -0.32
C ILE A 144 16.91 6.11 0.91
N GLU A 145 18.17 6.58 0.76
CA GLU A 145 19.13 6.65 1.85
C GLU A 145 18.65 7.59 2.97
N THR A 146 18.15 8.77 2.61
CA THR A 146 17.69 9.75 3.61
C THR A 146 16.45 9.31 4.36
N TYR A 147 15.55 8.51 3.74
CA TYR A 147 14.41 7.92 4.42
C TYR A 147 14.81 6.84 5.43
N ILE A 148 15.87 6.08 5.14
CA ILE A 148 16.42 5.09 6.04
C ILE A 148 17.09 5.78 7.22
N THR A 149 18.00 6.72 6.97
CA THR A 149 18.82 7.40 8.00
C THR A 149 17.99 8.28 8.93
N ASN A 150 16.87 8.83 8.45
CA ASN A 150 15.95 9.62 9.27
C ASN A 150 14.80 8.79 9.88
N TYR A 151 14.82 7.47 9.72
CA TYR A 151 13.79 6.58 10.26
C TYR A 151 12.37 6.99 9.83
N CYS A 152 12.18 7.34 8.56
CA CYS A 152 10.88 7.78 8.02
C CYS A 152 9.83 6.69 7.98
N MET A 153 10.16 5.47 8.36
CA MET A 153 9.27 4.31 8.32
C MET A 153 9.28 3.53 9.64
N GLN A 154 8.14 2.93 9.97
CA GLN A 154 8.00 1.89 10.99
C GLN A 154 7.39 0.65 10.31
N CYS A 155 6.06 0.60 10.09
CA CYS A 155 5.45 -0.51 9.35
C CYS A 155 5.76 -0.47 7.84
N GLY A 156 6.17 0.66 7.29
CA GLY A 156 6.53 0.84 5.89
C GLY A 156 5.35 0.96 4.92
N TYR A 157 4.11 0.79 5.37
CA TYR A 157 2.96 0.70 4.48
C TYR A 157 2.69 1.99 3.68
N CYS A 158 2.81 3.17 4.30
CA CYS A 158 2.61 4.47 3.66
C CYS A 158 3.86 4.98 2.92
N THR A 159 5.03 4.40 3.19
CA THR A 159 6.33 4.89 2.73
C THR A 159 6.42 5.06 1.21
N PRO A 160 5.92 4.13 0.36
CA PRO A 160 5.97 4.30 -1.08
C PRO A 160 5.24 5.56 -1.57
N GLY A 161 4.05 5.85 -1.01
CA GLY A 161 3.30 7.06 -1.36
C GLY A 161 4.03 8.33 -0.97
N PHE A 162 4.59 8.39 0.25
CA PHE A 162 5.43 9.51 0.69
C PHE A 162 6.67 9.68 -0.20
N LEU A 163 7.29 8.58 -0.62
CA LEU A 163 8.47 8.59 -1.47
C LEU A 163 8.16 9.18 -2.86
N CYS A 164 7.08 8.72 -3.51
CA CYS A 164 6.65 9.26 -4.80
C CYS A 164 6.31 10.75 -4.69
N THR A 165 5.57 11.15 -3.65
CA THR A 165 5.21 12.56 -3.43
C THR A 165 6.44 13.43 -3.19
N SER A 166 7.40 12.95 -2.38
CA SER A 166 8.64 13.68 -2.10
C SER A 166 9.53 13.81 -3.34
N LYS A 167 9.63 12.76 -4.16
CA LYS A 167 10.38 12.83 -5.41
C LYS A 167 9.74 13.84 -6.38
N ALA A 168 8.44 13.78 -6.58
CA ALA A 168 7.74 14.74 -7.43
C ALA A 168 7.85 16.18 -6.91
N LEU A 169 7.98 16.40 -5.61
CA LEU A 169 8.29 17.70 -5.06
C LEU A 169 9.71 18.13 -5.46
N LEU A 170 10.72 17.27 -5.24
CA LEU A 170 12.12 17.60 -5.55
C LEU A 170 12.37 17.82 -7.03
N ASP A 171 11.68 17.10 -7.91
CA ASP A 171 11.76 17.32 -9.37
C ASP A 171 11.25 18.70 -9.77
N ARG A 172 10.27 19.27 -9.07
CA ARG A 172 9.69 20.59 -9.33
C ARG A 172 10.38 21.71 -8.57
N ASN A 173 10.79 21.44 -7.35
CA ASN A 173 11.44 22.39 -6.46
C ASN A 173 12.68 21.73 -5.82
N PRO A 174 13.88 21.99 -6.37
CA PRO A 174 15.10 21.35 -5.87
C PRO A 174 15.60 21.92 -4.54
N ASP A 175 14.93 22.94 -3.97
CA ASP A 175 15.26 23.56 -2.69
C ASP A 175 14.02 23.85 -1.84
N PRO A 176 13.25 22.80 -1.46
CA PRO A 176 11.99 22.99 -0.78
C PRO A 176 12.20 23.48 0.66
N THR A 177 11.41 24.48 1.04
CA THR A 177 11.28 24.89 2.44
C THR A 177 10.53 23.83 3.24
N GLU A 178 10.59 23.91 4.57
CA GLU A 178 9.76 23.04 5.42
C GLU A 178 8.26 23.19 5.12
N ALA A 179 7.80 24.41 4.83
CA ALA A 179 6.41 24.66 4.46
C ALA A 179 6.03 23.95 3.16
N ASP A 180 6.87 24.02 2.12
CA ASP A 180 6.66 23.33 0.85
C ASP A 180 6.57 21.81 1.03
N ILE A 181 7.41 21.25 1.91
CA ILE A 181 7.41 19.81 2.20
C ILE A 181 6.13 19.42 2.93
N ARG A 182 5.71 20.19 3.93
CA ARG A 182 4.47 19.94 4.67
C ARG A 182 3.25 20.00 3.76
N ASP A 183 3.18 20.99 2.89
CA ASP A 183 2.09 21.16 1.94
C ASP A 183 2.04 20.00 0.94
N ALA A 184 3.18 19.66 0.34
CA ALA A 184 3.25 18.58 -0.62
C ALA A 184 2.84 17.22 -0.02
N LEU A 185 3.24 16.95 1.23
CA LEU A 185 2.97 15.68 1.91
C LEU A 185 1.63 15.64 2.65
N ALA A 186 0.85 16.72 2.65
CA ALA A 186 -0.41 16.81 3.40
C ALA A 186 -1.45 15.74 3.01
N GLY A 187 -1.42 15.27 1.76
CA GLY A 187 -2.30 14.21 1.26
C GLY A 187 -1.89 12.79 1.64
N ASN A 188 -0.74 12.59 2.31
CA ASN A 188 -0.25 11.28 2.68
C ASN A 188 -0.46 10.99 4.16
N LEU A 189 -1.16 9.89 4.50
CA LEU A 189 -1.43 9.48 5.86
C LEU A 189 -0.47 8.41 6.36
N CYS A 190 0.02 8.58 7.60
CA CYS A 190 0.84 7.60 8.30
C CYS A 190 0.25 7.27 9.66
N ARG A 191 -0.16 6.02 9.88
CA ARG A 191 -0.71 5.59 11.18
C ARG A 191 0.37 5.49 12.28
N CYS A 192 1.64 5.32 11.90
CA CYS A 192 2.77 5.28 12.83
C CYS A 192 3.29 6.68 13.20
N ALA A 193 2.70 7.75 12.65
CA ALA A 193 3.02 9.15 12.94
C ALA A 193 4.47 9.56 12.61
N THR A 194 5.02 9.08 11.50
CA THR A 194 6.41 9.43 11.09
C THR A 194 6.53 10.79 10.41
N TYR A 195 5.48 11.60 10.35
CA TYR A 195 5.39 12.85 9.57
C TYR A 195 6.58 13.80 9.73
N ILE A 196 6.98 14.09 10.97
CA ILE A 196 8.06 15.04 11.25
C ILE A 196 9.42 14.56 10.73
N ARG A 197 9.60 13.26 10.50
CA ARG A 197 10.85 12.66 10.05
C ARG A 197 11.06 12.84 8.55
N HIS A 198 9.98 13.00 7.79
CA HIS A 198 10.06 13.22 6.34
C HIS A 198 10.67 14.59 6.01
N ILE A 199 10.47 15.60 6.85
CA ILE A 199 10.97 16.95 6.59
C ILE A 199 12.50 16.97 6.45
N PRO A 200 13.29 16.55 7.47
CA PRO A 200 14.74 16.54 7.34
C PRO A 200 15.21 15.55 6.26
N ALA A 201 14.51 14.45 6.03
CA ALA A 201 14.87 13.49 4.99
C ALA A 201 14.80 14.11 3.59
N VAL A 202 13.70 14.81 3.27
CA VAL A 202 13.53 15.48 1.97
C VAL A 202 14.56 16.60 1.80
N GLN A 203 14.82 17.40 2.85
CA GLN A 203 15.85 18.45 2.80
C GLN A 203 17.26 17.89 2.61
N GLN A 204 17.59 16.76 3.24
CA GLN A 204 18.88 16.10 3.04
C GLN A 204 19.00 15.55 1.62
N ALA A 205 17.95 14.92 1.08
CA ALA A 205 17.94 14.47 -0.29
C ALA A 205 18.10 15.62 -1.29
N ALA A 206 17.43 16.76 -1.06
CA ALA A 206 17.60 17.96 -1.87
C ALA A 206 19.06 18.44 -1.91
N ARG A 207 19.74 18.45 -0.74
CA ARG A 207 21.17 18.80 -0.68
C ARG A 207 22.06 17.81 -1.40
N ALA A 208 21.77 16.52 -1.29
CA ALA A 208 22.54 15.47 -1.98
C ALA A 208 22.40 15.59 -3.51
N LEU A 209 21.21 15.91 -4.01
CA LEU A 209 20.98 16.15 -5.44
C LEU A 209 21.71 17.38 -6.00
N LYS A 210 21.96 18.41 -5.19
CA LYS A 210 22.70 19.62 -5.59
C LYS A 210 24.20 19.42 -5.59
N GLY A 211 24.70 18.48 -4.81
CA GLY A 211 26.15 18.19 -4.67
C GLY A 211 26.66 17.05 -5.55
N ALA A 212 25.78 16.46 -6.39
CA ALA A 212 26.08 15.32 -7.23
C ALA A 212 26.52 15.74 -8.66
#